data_49692ef2a2b53a7f2743a577d11ab50a
#
_entry.id   49692ef2a2b53a7f2743a577d11ab50a
#
_cell.length_a   1.000
_cell.length_b   1.000
_cell.length_c   1.000
_cell.angle_alpha   90.00
_cell.angle_beta   90.00
_cell.angle_gamma   90.00
#
_symmetry.space_group_name_H-M   'P 1'
#
loop_
_entity.id
_entity.type
_entity.pdbx_description
1 polymer ?
#
loop_
_entity_poly.entity_id
_entity_poly.type
_entity_poly.pdbx_seq_one_letter_code
_entity_poly.pdbx_strand_id
1 'polypeptide(L)'
;VAGILIANKFAGDVLDINEVAKLAVEMEGHPDNVVPAIFGGMVLTAHDKENIVHSSLINSDDLCFYVMIPDFKLSTEKARSVLPKMYLVSDAINNISKLGLLVNAFNKGEYNNLRFLLGDKIHQPYRFALINDSEKIFEISKKYGALGEYISGAGPTLISLNYDNDEFLENMKKELSELSDNWTIEKKKINLKG
;
A
#
# COMPACT_ATOMS: atom_id res chain seq x y z
N VAL A 1 -0.27 -0.66 17.70
CA VAL A 1 -1.18 0.51 17.82
C VAL A 1 -2.23 0.24 18.86
N ALA A 2 -3.17 -0.74 18.68
CA ALA A 2 -4.29 -0.97 19.58
C ALA A 2 -3.87 -1.13 21.06
N GLY A 3 -2.82 -1.92 21.34
CA GLY A 3 -2.31 -2.10 22.70
C GLY A 3 -1.86 -0.80 23.36
N ILE A 4 -1.21 0.11 22.61
CA ILE A 4 -0.79 1.41 23.11
C ILE A 4 -2.00 2.29 23.42
N LEU A 5 -2.98 2.33 22.50
CA LEU A 5 -4.22 3.11 22.71
C LEU A 5 -5.00 2.62 23.94
N ILE A 6 -5.13 1.31 24.12
CA ILE A 6 -5.77 0.72 25.29
C ILE A 6 -5.01 1.08 26.57
N ALA A 7 -3.67 0.91 26.58
CA ALA A 7 -2.85 1.24 27.74
C ALA A 7 -2.94 2.73 28.10
N ASN A 8 -2.89 3.62 27.10
CA ASN A 8 -3.05 5.05 27.30
C ASN A 8 -4.42 5.38 27.92
N LYS A 9 -5.49 4.74 27.43
CA LYS A 9 -6.83 4.91 27.98
C LYS A 9 -6.94 4.48 29.44
N PHE A 10 -6.33 3.34 29.78
CA PHE A 10 -6.28 2.88 31.19
C PHE A 10 -5.43 3.80 32.09
N ALA A 11 -4.41 4.43 31.54
CA ALA A 11 -3.58 5.40 32.26
C ALA A 11 -4.24 6.77 32.43
N GLY A 12 -5.43 7.00 31.85
CA GLY A 12 -6.15 8.26 31.92
C GLY A 12 -5.81 9.23 30.77
N ASP A 13 -5.46 8.72 29.58
CA ASP A 13 -5.12 9.49 28.38
C ASP A 13 -3.95 10.46 28.61
N VAL A 14 -2.87 9.95 29.21
CA VAL A 14 -1.67 10.75 29.56
C VAL A 14 -0.83 11.15 28.34
N LEU A 15 -0.93 10.42 27.22
CA LEU A 15 -0.27 10.73 25.95
C LEU A 15 -1.29 11.33 24.98
N ASP A 16 -0.87 12.37 24.26
CA ASP A 16 -1.64 12.82 23.11
C ASP A 16 -1.48 11.87 21.91
N ILE A 17 -2.27 12.07 20.85
CA ILE A 17 -2.28 11.17 19.70
C ILE A 17 -0.96 11.14 18.93
N ASN A 18 -0.19 12.23 18.91
CA ASN A 18 1.11 12.30 18.26
C ASN A 18 2.17 11.57 19.09
N GLU A 19 2.09 11.64 20.42
CA GLU A 19 2.94 10.88 21.33
C GLU A 19 2.65 9.37 21.21
N VAL A 20 1.38 8.98 21.10
CA VAL A 20 0.98 7.59 20.79
C VAL A 20 1.58 7.15 19.46
N ALA A 21 1.50 7.97 18.41
CA ALA A 21 2.08 7.66 17.11
C ALA A 21 3.60 7.50 17.19
N LYS A 22 4.29 8.41 17.90
CA LYS A 22 5.74 8.34 18.10
C LYS A 22 6.14 7.02 18.78
N LEU A 23 5.50 6.68 19.89
CA LEU A 23 5.76 5.44 20.63
C LEU A 23 5.48 4.20 19.75
N ALA A 24 4.41 4.22 18.97
CA ALA A 24 4.06 3.12 18.09
C ALA A 24 5.08 2.95 16.95
N VAL A 25 5.59 4.04 16.38
CA VAL A 25 6.66 4.01 15.36
C VAL A 25 7.99 3.55 15.94
N GLU A 26 8.35 3.97 17.16
CA GLU A 26 9.54 3.48 17.85
C GLU A 26 9.51 1.96 18.05
N MET A 27 8.36 1.39 18.38
CA MET A 27 8.17 -0.06 18.54
C MET A 27 8.19 -0.83 17.21
N GLU A 28 7.64 -0.28 16.14
CA GLU A 28 7.54 -0.92 14.81
C GLU A 28 8.82 -0.73 13.98
N GLY A 29 9.51 0.40 14.16
CA GLY A 29 10.72 0.78 13.44
C GLY A 29 10.46 1.59 12.16
N HIS A 30 9.21 1.75 11.72
CA HIS A 30 8.83 2.57 10.56
C HIS A 30 7.36 3.02 10.63
N PRO A 31 7.01 4.21 10.06
CA PRO A 31 5.70 4.84 10.25
C PRO A 31 4.61 4.39 9.27
N ASP A 32 4.96 3.74 8.16
CA ASP A 32 4.14 3.55 6.96
C ASP A 32 2.83 2.78 7.20
N ASN A 33 2.78 1.84 8.16
CA ASN A 33 1.57 1.14 8.56
C ASN A 33 0.95 1.71 9.83
N VAL A 34 1.79 2.21 10.73
CA VAL A 34 1.39 2.66 12.07
C VAL A 34 0.60 3.97 12.01
N VAL A 35 1.13 4.95 11.28
CA VAL A 35 0.51 6.28 11.20
C VAL A 35 -0.86 6.23 10.54
N PRO A 36 -1.07 5.60 9.37
CA PRO A 36 -2.41 5.49 8.80
C PRO A 36 -3.37 4.64 9.66
N ALA A 37 -2.88 3.68 10.45
CA ALA A 37 -3.73 2.94 11.40
C ALA A 37 -4.22 3.79 12.59
N ILE A 38 -3.52 4.88 12.91
CA ILE A 38 -3.88 5.80 13.99
C ILE A 38 -4.77 6.94 13.48
N PHE A 39 -4.41 7.54 12.33
CA PHE A 39 -5.06 8.74 11.82
C PHE A 39 -6.16 8.46 10.77
N GLY A 40 -6.16 7.25 10.22
CA GLY A 40 -7.03 6.89 9.10
C GLY A 40 -6.61 7.52 7.77
N GLY A 41 -7.33 7.20 6.71
CA GLY A 41 -7.13 7.76 5.39
C GLY A 41 -5.86 7.28 4.67
N MET A 42 -5.46 8.00 3.65
CA MET A 42 -4.19 7.85 2.95
C MET A 42 -3.19 8.87 3.51
N VAL A 43 -2.08 8.41 4.07
CA VAL A 43 -1.15 9.27 4.79
C VAL A 43 0.25 9.16 4.18
N LEU A 44 0.83 10.31 3.89
CA LEU A 44 2.27 10.43 3.61
C LEU A 44 3.00 10.54 4.93
N THR A 45 4.09 9.81 5.07
CA THR A 45 4.90 9.81 6.28
C THR A 45 6.38 9.94 5.96
N ALA A 46 7.08 10.70 6.77
CA ALA A 46 8.54 10.72 6.81
C ALA A 46 8.98 10.72 8.26
N HIS A 47 10.09 10.07 8.57
CA HIS A 47 10.63 10.06 9.92
C HIS A 47 12.17 10.05 9.92
N ASP A 48 12.72 10.60 10.97
CA ASP A 48 14.11 10.43 11.38
C ASP A 48 14.16 9.97 12.84
N LYS A 49 15.31 10.04 13.49
CA LYS A 49 15.46 9.61 14.89
C LYS A 49 14.63 10.41 15.90
N GLU A 50 14.27 11.64 15.58
CA GLU A 50 13.66 12.58 16.52
C GLU A 50 12.23 12.96 16.13
N ASN A 51 11.95 12.95 14.81
CA ASN A 51 10.73 13.52 14.26
C ASN A 51 9.96 12.51 13.41
N ILE A 52 8.64 12.59 13.51
CA ILE A 52 7.71 11.96 12.58
C ILE A 52 6.88 13.08 11.97
N VAL A 53 6.93 13.19 10.66
CA VAL A 53 6.10 14.14 9.91
C VAL A 53 5.11 13.34 9.08
N HIS A 54 3.86 13.71 9.15
CA HIS A 54 2.82 13.09 8.34
C HIS A 54 1.87 14.14 7.75
N SER A 55 1.23 13.78 6.64
CA SER A 55 0.23 14.60 5.97
C SER A 55 -0.80 13.69 5.33
N SER A 56 -2.08 13.96 5.58
CA SER A 56 -3.18 13.21 4.95
C SER A 56 -3.40 13.73 3.53
N LEU A 57 -3.61 12.80 2.61
CA LEU A 57 -4.06 13.10 1.25
C LEU A 57 -5.59 13.22 1.22
N ILE A 58 -6.09 14.14 0.39
CA ILE A 58 -7.51 14.23 0.11
C ILE A 58 -7.86 13.08 -0.82
N ASN A 59 -8.75 12.20 -0.38
CA ASN A 59 -9.19 11.07 -1.18
C ASN A 59 -10.57 11.36 -1.76
N SER A 60 -10.75 11.01 -3.02
CA SER A 60 -12.07 10.89 -3.64
C SER A 60 -12.69 9.55 -3.22
N ASP A 61 -13.98 9.57 -2.88
CA ASP A 61 -14.74 8.35 -2.55
C ASP A 61 -14.96 7.41 -3.76
N ASP A 62 -14.54 7.85 -4.95
CA ASP A 62 -14.75 7.13 -6.21
C ASP A 62 -13.75 5.98 -6.42
N LEU A 63 -12.60 6.01 -5.72
CA LEU A 63 -11.54 5.02 -5.89
C LEU A 63 -11.72 3.85 -4.93
N CYS A 64 -11.73 2.65 -5.50
CA CYS A 64 -11.75 1.39 -4.78
C CYS A 64 -10.41 0.65 -4.90
N PHE A 65 -10.06 -0.03 -3.83
CA PHE A 65 -8.88 -0.89 -3.70
C PHE A 65 -9.35 -2.35 -3.76
N TYR A 66 -8.94 -3.05 -4.79
CA TYR A 66 -9.20 -4.47 -4.96
C TYR A 66 -7.99 -5.22 -4.43
N VAL A 67 -8.15 -5.76 -3.22
CA VAL A 67 -7.07 -6.37 -2.44
C VAL A 67 -7.06 -7.87 -2.72
N MET A 68 -6.02 -8.35 -3.36
CA MET A 68 -5.82 -9.75 -3.72
C MET A 68 -4.83 -10.39 -2.75
N ILE A 69 -5.30 -11.42 -2.04
CA ILE A 69 -4.58 -12.04 -0.92
C ILE A 69 -4.37 -13.52 -1.26
N PRO A 70 -3.11 -13.98 -1.38
CA PRO A 70 -2.83 -15.40 -1.58
C PRO A 70 -2.88 -16.18 -0.25
N ASP A 71 -2.98 -17.50 -0.33
CA ASP A 71 -2.99 -18.40 0.83
C ASP A 71 -1.59 -18.72 1.38
N PHE A 72 -0.52 -18.24 0.74
CA PHE A 72 0.84 -18.39 1.23
C PHE A 72 1.34 -17.15 1.97
N LYS A 73 2.34 -17.34 2.82
CA LYS A 73 2.96 -16.26 3.60
C LYS A 73 4.33 -15.88 3.02
N LEU A 74 4.59 -14.58 2.97
CA LEU A 74 5.89 -14.02 2.65
C LEU A 74 6.37 -13.16 3.84
N SER A 75 7.48 -13.53 4.47
CA SER A 75 8.02 -12.72 5.56
C SER A 75 8.62 -11.41 5.03
N THR A 76 8.47 -10.33 5.80
CA THR A 76 9.08 -9.03 5.49
C THR A 76 10.61 -9.14 5.35
N GLU A 77 11.25 -9.98 6.15
CA GLU A 77 12.68 -10.26 6.06
C GLU A 77 13.05 -10.83 4.68
N LYS A 78 12.32 -11.85 4.21
CA LYS A 78 12.52 -12.44 2.89
C LYS A 78 12.27 -11.42 1.78
N ALA A 79 11.19 -10.63 1.88
CA ALA A 79 10.87 -9.59 0.91
C ALA A 79 11.91 -8.44 0.87
N ARG A 80 12.63 -8.20 1.97
CA ARG A 80 13.73 -7.25 2.05
C ARG A 80 15.04 -7.84 1.53
N SER A 81 15.28 -9.13 1.71
CA SER A 81 16.54 -9.79 1.34
C SER A 81 16.84 -9.80 -0.16
N VAL A 82 15.81 -9.66 -1.01
CA VAL A 82 15.96 -9.61 -2.47
C VAL A 82 16.25 -8.21 -3.01
N LEU A 83 16.17 -7.18 -2.17
CA LEU A 83 16.43 -5.81 -2.59
C LEU A 83 17.94 -5.59 -2.77
N PRO A 84 18.37 -4.90 -3.82
CA PRO A 84 19.77 -4.59 -4.03
C PRO A 84 20.28 -3.57 -2.98
N LYS A 85 21.55 -3.62 -2.68
CA LYS A 85 22.18 -2.65 -1.76
C LYS A 85 22.42 -1.28 -2.41
N MET A 86 22.38 -1.20 -3.72
CA MET A 86 22.60 0.02 -4.50
C MET A 86 21.64 0.06 -5.68
N TYR A 87 21.22 1.27 -6.04
CA TYR A 87 20.33 1.52 -7.17
C TYR A 87 20.99 2.47 -8.17
N LEU A 88 20.60 2.37 -9.42
CA LEU A 88 20.98 3.37 -10.42
C LEU A 88 20.32 4.72 -10.07
N VAL A 89 21.08 5.79 -10.28
CA VAL A 89 20.55 7.16 -10.07
C VAL A 89 19.29 7.40 -10.91
N SER A 90 19.27 6.87 -12.15
CA SER A 90 18.09 6.95 -13.02
C SER A 90 16.84 6.30 -12.43
N ASP A 91 16.99 5.19 -11.71
CA ASP A 91 15.86 4.49 -11.07
C ASP A 91 15.34 5.25 -9.85
N ALA A 92 16.25 5.83 -9.07
CA ALA A 92 15.88 6.72 -7.97
C ALA A 92 15.13 7.97 -8.48
N ILE A 93 15.64 8.63 -9.54
CA ILE A 93 14.98 9.77 -10.17
C ILE A 93 13.59 9.38 -10.70
N ASN A 94 13.45 8.21 -11.34
CA ASN A 94 12.15 7.71 -11.82
C ASN A 94 11.13 7.62 -10.68
N ASN A 95 11.50 7.02 -9.56
CA ASN A 95 10.59 6.86 -8.42
C ASN A 95 10.24 8.21 -7.76
N ILE A 96 11.22 9.08 -7.55
CA ILE A 96 11.00 10.40 -6.93
C ILE A 96 10.06 11.27 -7.78
N SER A 97 10.30 11.34 -9.09
CA SER A 97 9.47 12.15 -9.98
C SER A 97 8.03 11.62 -10.09
N LYS A 98 7.86 10.29 -10.14
CA LYS A 98 6.54 9.66 -10.13
C LYS A 98 5.80 9.87 -8.81
N LEU A 99 6.50 9.80 -7.66
CA LEU A 99 5.90 10.02 -6.36
C LEU A 99 5.25 11.40 -6.26
N GLY A 100 5.93 12.46 -6.70
CA GLY A 100 5.37 13.81 -6.69
C GLY A 100 4.08 13.93 -7.52
N LEU A 101 4.07 13.33 -8.71
CA LEU A 101 2.90 13.30 -9.57
C LEU A 101 1.78 12.40 -9.02
N LEU A 102 2.11 11.28 -8.39
CA LEU A 102 1.16 10.37 -7.76
C LEU A 102 0.41 11.06 -6.61
N VAL A 103 1.14 11.76 -5.74
CA VAL A 103 0.54 12.57 -4.66
C VAL A 103 -0.42 13.62 -5.22
N ASN A 104 0.00 14.33 -6.27
CA ASN A 104 -0.86 15.32 -6.91
C ASN A 104 -2.10 14.68 -7.57
N ALA A 105 -1.96 13.51 -8.20
CA ALA A 105 -3.08 12.77 -8.79
C ALA A 105 -4.13 12.38 -7.74
N PHE A 106 -3.71 11.87 -6.58
CA PHE A 106 -4.62 11.56 -5.49
C PHE A 106 -5.32 12.80 -4.94
N ASN A 107 -4.59 13.90 -4.72
CA ASN A 107 -5.17 15.15 -4.20
C ASN A 107 -6.19 15.79 -5.16
N LYS A 108 -6.03 15.57 -6.47
CA LYS A 108 -6.93 16.11 -7.50
C LYS A 108 -8.03 15.14 -7.94
N GLY A 109 -7.96 13.86 -7.58
CA GLY A 109 -8.84 12.83 -8.13
C GLY A 109 -8.57 12.53 -9.63
N GLU A 110 -7.35 12.76 -10.11
CA GLU A 110 -6.95 12.59 -11.51
C GLU A 110 -6.23 11.23 -11.70
N TYR A 111 -6.97 10.17 -11.97
CA TYR A 111 -6.46 8.80 -11.94
C TYR A 111 -6.02 8.20 -13.29
N ASN A 112 -6.11 8.93 -14.38
CA ASN A 112 -5.82 8.44 -15.74
C ASN A 112 -4.39 7.91 -15.93
N ASN A 113 -3.44 8.39 -15.14
CA ASN A 113 -2.03 8.02 -15.22
C ASN A 113 -1.55 7.13 -14.07
N LEU A 114 -2.44 6.61 -13.22
CA LEU A 114 -2.03 5.87 -12.03
C LEU A 114 -1.10 4.69 -12.34
N ARG A 115 -1.40 3.89 -13.37
CA ARG A 115 -0.52 2.76 -13.76
C ARG A 115 0.90 3.22 -14.08
N PHE A 116 1.07 4.32 -14.81
CA PHE A 116 2.40 4.87 -15.08
C PHE A 116 3.07 5.36 -13.80
N LEU A 117 2.32 6.04 -12.94
CA LEU A 117 2.82 6.64 -11.70
C LEU A 117 3.18 5.59 -10.64
N LEU A 118 2.45 4.47 -10.59
CA LEU A 118 2.72 3.33 -9.71
C LEU A 118 3.87 2.43 -10.20
N GLY A 119 4.36 2.67 -11.42
CA GLY A 119 5.50 1.93 -11.96
C GLY A 119 6.79 2.20 -11.16
N ASP A 120 7.16 1.23 -10.34
CA ASP A 120 8.29 1.27 -9.42
C ASP A 120 9.53 0.58 -10.00
N LYS A 121 10.72 1.09 -9.66
CA LYS A 121 12.01 0.50 -10.00
C LYS A 121 12.89 0.17 -8.78
N ILE A 122 12.36 0.41 -7.58
CA ILE A 122 13.13 0.30 -6.32
C ILE A 122 12.85 -1.02 -5.60
N HIS A 123 11.60 -1.51 -5.63
CA HIS A 123 11.26 -2.72 -4.88
C HIS A 123 10.42 -3.75 -5.63
N GLN A 124 9.39 -3.36 -6.38
CA GLN A 124 8.47 -4.31 -7.03
C GLN A 124 9.18 -5.27 -7.99
N PRO A 125 10.09 -4.83 -8.90
CA PRO A 125 10.76 -5.73 -9.83
C PRO A 125 11.52 -6.86 -9.16
N TYR A 126 12.06 -6.62 -7.97
CA TYR A 126 12.81 -7.62 -7.20
C TYR A 126 11.90 -8.56 -6.42
N ARG A 127 10.70 -8.11 -6.05
CA ARG A 127 9.73 -8.88 -5.26
C ARG A 127 8.81 -9.76 -6.10
N PHE A 128 8.61 -9.46 -7.36
CA PHE A 128 7.77 -10.28 -8.25
C PHE A 128 8.17 -11.75 -8.26
N ALA A 129 9.47 -12.06 -8.24
CA ALA A 129 9.96 -13.44 -8.17
C ALA A 129 9.61 -14.19 -6.88
N LEU A 130 9.13 -13.50 -5.84
CA LEU A 130 8.69 -14.08 -4.57
C LEU A 130 7.17 -14.27 -4.47
N ILE A 131 6.43 -13.76 -5.44
CA ILE A 131 4.96 -13.77 -5.44
C ILE A 131 4.50 -14.44 -6.73
N ASN A 132 4.15 -15.71 -6.63
CA ASN A 132 3.68 -16.48 -7.77
C ASN A 132 2.51 -15.77 -8.48
N ASP A 133 2.46 -15.88 -9.79
CA ASP A 133 1.44 -15.30 -10.66
C ASP A 133 1.27 -13.77 -10.58
N SER A 134 2.10 -13.04 -9.83
CA SER A 134 1.93 -11.59 -9.60
C SER A 134 1.87 -10.77 -10.90
N GLU A 135 2.79 -11.01 -11.83
CA GLU A 135 2.80 -10.31 -13.13
C GLU A 135 1.58 -10.69 -13.97
N LYS A 136 1.17 -11.97 -13.94
CA LYS A 136 -0.04 -12.44 -14.62
C LYS A 136 -1.29 -11.79 -14.04
N ILE A 137 -1.39 -11.69 -12.71
CA ILE A 137 -2.50 -11.00 -12.03
C ILE A 137 -2.56 -9.53 -12.43
N PHE A 138 -1.43 -8.85 -12.55
CA PHE A 138 -1.40 -7.46 -13.01
C PHE A 138 -1.85 -7.32 -14.47
N GLU A 139 -1.44 -8.22 -15.36
CA GLU A 139 -1.92 -8.21 -16.74
C GLU A 139 -3.43 -8.52 -16.85
N ILE A 140 -3.95 -9.44 -16.03
CA ILE A 140 -5.38 -9.71 -15.93
C ILE A 140 -6.13 -8.46 -15.46
N SER A 141 -5.65 -7.84 -14.40
CA SER A 141 -6.23 -6.63 -13.82
C SER A 141 -6.29 -5.50 -14.86
N LYS A 142 -5.21 -5.30 -15.60
CA LYS A 142 -5.12 -4.36 -16.70
C LYS A 142 -6.11 -4.67 -17.83
N LYS A 143 -6.24 -5.94 -18.22
CA LYS A 143 -7.20 -6.42 -19.22
C LYS A 143 -8.63 -6.01 -18.87
N TYR A 144 -9.00 -6.05 -17.59
CA TYR A 144 -10.31 -5.67 -17.08
C TYR A 144 -10.44 -4.19 -16.68
N GLY A 145 -9.46 -3.37 -17.04
CA GLY A 145 -9.58 -1.91 -16.94
C GLY A 145 -9.17 -1.30 -15.61
N ALA A 146 -8.36 -1.99 -14.79
CA ALA A 146 -7.77 -1.37 -13.62
C ALA A 146 -6.98 -0.11 -13.99
N LEU A 147 -7.03 0.89 -13.14
CA LEU A 147 -6.32 2.16 -13.29
C LEU A 147 -4.83 2.05 -12.96
N GLY A 148 -4.47 1.07 -12.13
CA GLY A 148 -3.09 0.77 -11.76
C GLY A 148 -3.01 -0.37 -10.76
N GLU A 149 -1.83 -0.97 -10.65
CA GLU A 149 -1.55 -2.13 -9.81
C GLU A 149 -0.24 -1.94 -9.03
N TYR A 150 -0.18 -2.52 -7.84
CA TYR A 150 1.04 -2.52 -7.04
C TYR A 150 1.05 -3.61 -5.96
N ILE A 151 2.24 -3.91 -5.44
CA ILE A 151 2.44 -4.81 -4.29
C ILE A 151 2.15 -4.03 -3.01
N SER A 152 1.26 -4.55 -2.16
CA SER A 152 0.98 -3.95 -0.85
C SER A 152 2.15 -4.16 0.11
N GLY A 153 2.83 -3.08 0.48
CA GLY A 153 3.98 -3.12 1.38
C GLY A 153 5.08 -4.09 0.91
N ALA A 154 5.38 -5.09 1.73
CA ALA A 154 6.35 -6.14 1.41
C ALA A 154 5.79 -7.24 0.49
N GLY A 155 4.49 -7.31 0.31
CA GLY A 155 3.76 -8.42 -0.27
C GLY A 155 3.42 -9.49 0.80
N PRO A 156 2.85 -10.63 0.42
CA PRO A 156 2.50 -11.05 -0.95
C PRO A 156 1.19 -10.46 -1.49
N THR A 157 0.47 -9.68 -0.68
CA THR A 157 -0.79 -9.05 -1.08
C THR A 157 -0.57 -8.09 -2.25
N LEU A 158 -1.43 -8.19 -3.26
CA LEU A 158 -1.44 -7.32 -4.43
C LEU A 158 -2.67 -6.41 -4.38
N ILE A 159 -2.55 -5.23 -4.95
CA ILE A 159 -3.66 -4.28 -5.02
C ILE A 159 -3.84 -3.81 -6.45
N SER A 160 -5.09 -3.79 -6.90
CA SER A 160 -5.52 -3.09 -8.10
C SER A 160 -6.42 -1.93 -7.73
N LEU A 161 -6.20 -0.80 -8.37
CA LEU A 161 -7.02 0.39 -8.22
C LEU A 161 -8.03 0.46 -9.36
N ASN A 162 -9.29 0.71 -9.05
CA ASN A 162 -10.33 0.98 -10.05
C ASN A 162 -11.43 1.84 -9.42
N TYR A 163 -12.33 2.34 -10.22
CA TYR A 163 -13.60 2.86 -9.73
C TYR A 163 -14.44 1.74 -9.13
N ASP A 164 -15.51 2.08 -8.43
CA ASP A 164 -16.45 1.11 -7.87
C ASP A 164 -17.11 0.31 -9.01
N ASN A 165 -16.66 -0.93 -9.22
CA ASN A 165 -17.00 -1.75 -10.36
C ASN A 165 -17.14 -3.22 -9.96
N ASP A 166 -18.38 -3.69 -9.88
CA ASP A 166 -18.67 -5.08 -9.51
C ASP A 166 -18.35 -6.07 -10.65
N GLU A 167 -18.45 -5.66 -11.91
CA GLU A 167 -18.04 -6.49 -13.05
C GLU A 167 -16.52 -6.76 -13.01
N PHE A 168 -15.73 -5.76 -12.70
CA PHE A 168 -14.29 -5.93 -12.47
C PHE A 168 -14.03 -6.96 -11.37
N LEU A 169 -14.73 -6.86 -10.24
CA LEU A 169 -14.56 -7.80 -9.11
C LEU A 169 -14.88 -9.23 -9.51
N GLU A 170 -15.99 -9.46 -10.20
CA GLU A 170 -16.41 -10.81 -10.61
C GLU A 170 -15.48 -11.40 -11.68
N ASN A 171 -15.03 -10.60 -12.65
CA ASN A 171 -14.04 -11.04 -13.62
C ASN A 171 -12.71 -11.41 -12.96
N MET A 172 -12.22 -10.60 -12.01
CA MET A 172 -11.02 -10.92 -11.25
C MET A 172 -11.16 -12.19 -10.42
N LYS A 173 -12.30 -12.40 -9.72
CA LYS A 173 -12.55 -13.63 -8.96
C LYS A 173 -12.44 -14.87 -9.85
N LYS A 174 -13.05 -14.81 -11.04
CA LYS A 174 -13.01 -15.93 -11.99
C LYS A 174 -11.59 -16.25 -12.42
N GLU A 175 -10.85 -15.25 -12.88
CA GLU A 175 -9.47 -15.44 -13.37
C GLU A 175 -8.52 -15.90 -12.23
N LEU A 176 -8.69 -15.36 -11.02
CA LEU A 176 -7.90 -15.77 -9.86
C LEU A 176 -8.15 -17.23 -9.46
N SER A 177 -9.37 -17.75 -9.66
CA SER A 177 -9.69 -19.15 -9.36
C SER A 177 -9.03 -20.15 -10.32
N GLU A 178 -8.50 -19.70 -11.45
CA GLU A 178 -7.78 -20.51 -12.45
C GLU A 178 -6.26 -20.51 -12.23
N LEU A 179 -5.76 -19.81 -11.21
CA LEU A 179 -4.33 -19.74 -10.90
C LEU A 179 -3.86 -20.95 -10.09
N SER A 180 -2.54 -21.12 -9.99
CA SER A 180 -1.94 -22.25 -9.27
C SER A 180 -2.11 -22.15 -7.76
N ASP A 181 -2.00 -20.94 -7.22
CA ASP A 181 -2.21 -20.65 -5.79
C ASP A 181 -3.65 -20.17 -5.57
N ASN A 182 -4.15 -20.36 -4.35
CA ASN A 182 -5.46 -19.87 -3.97
C ASN A 182 -5.40 -18.38 -3.66
N TRP A 183 -6.08 -17.59 -4.46
CA TRP A 183 -6.19 -16.16 -4.27
C TRP A 183 -7.61 -15.76 -3.88
N THR A 184 -7.72 -14.92 -2.88
CA THR A 184 -8.98 -14.23 -2.55
C THR A 184 -8.89 -12.77 -2.98
N ILE A 185 -10.04 -12.16 -3.30
CA ILE A 185 -10.11 -10.74 -3.64
C ILE A 185 -11.24 -10.06 -2.88
N GLU A 186 -10.94 -8.90 -2.31
CA GLU A 186 -11.88 -8.07 -1.59
C GLU A 186 -11.88 -6.65 -2.13
N LYS A 187 -13.06 -6.08 -2.34
CA LYS A 187 -13.21 -4.66 -2.66
C LYS A 187 -13.24 -3.84 -1.37
N LYS A 188 -12.36 -2.86 -1.25
CA LYS A 188 -12.25 -1.97 -0.08
C LYS A 188 -12.29 -0.51 -0.51
N LYS A 189 -12.78 0.33 0.37
CA LYS A 189 -12.63 1.79 0.32
C LYS A 189 -11.73 2.25 1.46
N ILE A 190 -11.19 3.45 1.33
CA ILE A 190 -10.34 4.02 2.37
C ILE A 190 -11.19 4.30 3.61
N ASN A 191 -10.74 3.81 4.76
CA ASN A 191 -11.31 4.19 6.04
C ASN A 191 -10.71 5.54 6.48
N LEU A 192 -11.52 6.57 6.55
CA LEU A 192 -11.08 7.93 6.92
C LEU A 192 -10.90 8.11 8.44
N LYS A 193 -11.23 7.10 9.23
CA LYS A 193 -11.06 7.12 10.70
C LYS A 193 -10.04 6.07 11.08
N GLY A 194 -9.09 6.45 11.90
CA GLY A 194 -8.15 5.54 12.52
C GLY A 194 -8.78 4.70 13.65
#